data_e51352f3905357e3f4d1bdc90dd4d5d0
#
_entry.id   e51352f3905357e3f4d1bdc90dd4d5d0
#
_cell.length_a   1.000
_cell.length_b   1.000
_cell.length_c   1.000
_cell.angle_alpha   90.00
_cell.angle_beta   90.00
_cell.angle_gamma   90.00
#
_symmetry.space_group_name_H-M   'P 1'
#
loop_
_entity.id
_entity.type
_entity.pdbx_description
1 polymer ?
#
loop_
_entity_poly.entity_id
_entity_poly.type
_entity_poly.pdbx_seq_one_letter_code
_entity_poly.pdbx_strand_id
1 'polypeptide(L)'
;MVVQEEVHRQTEVEGGNNIRMTLTRFYISLVLVFSIITSKAQNELDALNLSREEVTGSARTVAMGGAFTALGGDFSAIAINPAGIGVLRSNEFSITPAYHSIISNSTYYGTSTIDSKSNFNIGSIGIVGVKDLNKVGKWRSSSVAFGMNRTQSFHKSYTFTGKDVPNSLIDSYQNTLIQNGLGPEDLDVSNAPYGFDIFLAWQNFLLDYPIFDTDSVFYNATGVLPIDQTYRVVKSGSKRQTFLAFGGNYDDKLYVGGSIRFSRINYTNNYIINENINPSDTTTALNEYSFGFNETISGLGAGLDLGVIYRPTNQLRLGASFKTPTVYSLNIEYESENTAIFEGFDPFYTQSPLIGDYDFRLTSPLQASFGLAYVFGKFGLLSADMEYVNYTGIRMQGISDGYSFSPEEDAIQSFLTPTVNLKFGGEYRVSQFVSLRAGYAIFGNPYNSTVDNFGGFNLYSLGLGYRNEEYFIDASYQLKTSENKEYLYDPNLVEAGTSDFTDHRISITLGYRF
;
A
#
# COMPACT_ATOMS: atom_id res chain seq x y z
N MET A 1 -31.54 -14.62 65.64
CA MET A 1 -30.58 -15.45 64.83
C MET A 1 -31.07 -15.68 63.40
N VAL A 2 -32.37 -15.76 63.14
CA VAL A 2 -32.96 -15.97 61.81
C VAL A 2 -32.94 -14.69 60.95
N VAL A 3 -33.03 -13.50 61.54
CA VAL A 3 -33.06 -12.20 60.80
C VAL A 3 -31.69 -11.78 60.27
N GLN A 4 -30.59 -12.25 60.85
CA GLN A 4 -29.23 -11.93 60.33
C GLN A 4 -28.80 -12.81 59.13
N GLU A 5 -29.34 -14.00 58.99
CA GLU A 5 -29.06 -14.88 57.83
C GLU A 5 -29.78 -14.41 56.54
N GLU A 6 -30.98 -13.82 56.68
CA GLU A 6 -31.73 -13.34 55.52
C GLU A 6 -31.13 -12.05 54.92
N VAL A 7 -30.57 -11.17 55.76
CA VAL A 7 -29.88 -9.94 55.31
C VAL A 7 -28.56 -10.29 54.63
N HIS A 8 -27.86 -11.33 55.08
CA HIS A 8 -26.60 -11.75 54.45
C HIS A 8 -26.83 -12.44 53.09
N ARG A 9 -27.92 -13.17 52.90
CA ARG A 9 -28.30 -13.75 51.61
C ARG A 9 -28.77 -12.71 50.58
N GLN A 10 -29.46 -11.67 51.01
CA GLN A 10 -29.88 -10.58 50.10
C GLN A 10 -28.69 -9.74 49.64
N THR A 11 -27.71 -9.48 50.48
CA THR A 11 -26.49 -8.72 50.08
C THR A 11 -25.57 -9.52 49.17
N GLU A 12 -25.47 -10.85 49.30
CA GLU A 12 -24.68 -11.66 48.34
C GLU A 12 -25.37 -11.81 46.97
N VAL A 13 -26.70 -11.87 46.91
CA VAL A 13 -27.47 -11.94 45.65
C VAL A 13 -27.43 -10.58 44.91
N GLU A 14 -27.53 -9.47 45.61
CA GLU A 14 -27.40 -8.13 44.99
C GLU A 14 -25.97 -7.82 44.56
N GLY A 15 -24.95 -8.23 45.30
CA GLY A 15 -23.55 -8.10 44.91
C GLY A 15 -23.19 -8.92 43.68
N GLY A 16 -23.69 -10.19 43.59
CA GLY A 16 -23.45 -11.08 42.45
C GLY A 16 -24.15 -10.60 41.17
N ASN A 17 -25.34 -10.06 41.27
CA ASN A 17 -26.07 -9.52 40.12
C ASN A 17 -25.45 -8.21 39.60
N ASN A 18 -24.98 -7.34 40.49
CA ASN A 18 -24.30 -6.10 40.08
C ASN A 18 -22.95 -6.36 39.42
N ILE A 19 -22.18 -7.34 39.90
CA ILE A 19 -20.91 -7.74 39.27
C ILE A 19 -21.18 -8.39 37.90
N ARG A 20 -22.17 -9.26 37.77
CA ARG A 20 -22.57 -9.85 36.49
C ARG A 20 -23.08 -8.81 35.50
N MET A 21 -23.92 -7.87 35.95
CA MET A 21 -24.41 -6.78 35.08
C MET A 21 -23.30 -5.81 34.68
N THR A 22 -22.32 -5.55 35.54
CA THR A 22 -21.15 -4.72 35.20
C THR A 22 -20.22 -5.42 34.24
N LEU A 23 -19.95 -6.71 34.42
CA LEU A 23 -19.17 -7.53 33.48
C LEU A 23 -19.88 -7.67 32.13
N THR A 24 -21.19 -7.91 32.11
CA THR A 24 -21.97 -8.01 30.87
C THR A 24 -21.98 -6.66 30.12
N ARG A 25 -22.12 -5.53 30.84
CA ARG A 25 -22.01 -4.19 30.25
C ARG A 25 -20.60 -3.89 29.74
N PHE A 26 -19.57 -4.37 30.44
CA PHE A 26 -18.18 -4.24 29.99
C PHE A 26 -17.89 -5.08 28.74
N TYR A 27 -18.39 -6.32 28.65
CA TYR A 27 -18.29 -7.15 27.45
C TYR A 27 -19.13 -6.61 26.29
N ILE A 28 -20.33 -6.08 26.55
CA ILE A 28 -21.16 -5.42 25.53
C ILE A 28 -20.47 -4.13 25.05
N SER A 29 -19.88 -3.34 25.94
CA SER A 29 -19.09 -2.15 25.56
C SER A 29 -17.81 -2.52 24.80
N LEU A 30 -17.16 -3.62 25.14
CA LEU A 30 -15.97 -4.11 24.44
C LEU A 30 -16.33 -4.66 23.04
N VAL A 31 -17.48 -5.33 22.89
CA VAL A 31 -17.99 -5.80 21.60
C VAL A 31 -18.49 -4.61 20.75
N LEU A 32 -19.11 -3.61 21.36
CA LEU A 32 -19.54 -2.38 20.68
C LEU A 32 -18.35 -1.53 20.18
N VAL A 33 -17.24 -1.51 20.91
CA VAL A 33 -16.00 -0.83 20.45
C VAL A 33 -15.38 -1.56 19.26
N PHE A 34 -15.57 -2.88 19.13
CA PHE A 34 -15.08 -3.65 17.97
C PHE A 34 -15.97 -3.52 16.71
N SER A 35 -17.24 -3.16 16.85
CA SER A 35 -18.16 -3.00 15.71
C SER A 35 -18.12 -1.61 15.03
N ILE A 36 -17.44 -0.63 15.59
CA ILE A 36 -17.31 0.72 15.00
C ILE A 36 -16.17 0.81 13.94
N ILE A 37 -15.38 -0.27 13.78
CA ILE A 37 -14.14 -0.23 12.97
C ILE A 37 -14.39 -0.48 11.47
N THR A 38 -15.57 -0.92 11.05
CA THR A 38 -15.77 -1.49 9.71
C THR A 38 -15.97 -0.50 8.56
N SER A 39 -16.33 0.75 8.79
CA SER A 39 -16.48 1.73 7.70
C SER A 39 -15.32 2.72 7.54
N LYS A 40 -14.24 2.61 8.36
CA LYS A 40 -13.05 3.48 8.30
C LYS A 40 -11.75 2.76 7.93
N ALA A 41 -11.82 1.47 7.59
CA ALA A 41 -10.65 0.62 7.32
C ALA A 41 -9.91 0.92 5.99
N GLN A 42 -10.31 1.94 5.24
CA GLN A 42 -9.65 2.28 3.97
C GLN A 42 -8.43 3.20 4.15
N ASN A 43 -8.45 4.10 5.11
CA ASN A 43 -7.40 5.10 5.27
C ASN A 43 -6.07 4.52 5.79
N GLU A 44 -6.08 3.56 6.71
CA GLU A 44 -4.87 2.89 7.18
C GLU A 44 -4.26 1.94 6.15
N LEU A 45 -5.09 1.30 5.30
CA LEU A 45 -4.62 0.49 4.16
C LEU A 45 -3.94 1.37 3.11
N ASP A 46 -4.49 2.54 2.83
CA ASP A 46 -3.89 3.50 1.92
C ASP A 46 -2.62 4.10 2.53
N ALA A 47 -2.59 4.41 3.83
CA ALA A 47 -1.38 4.86 4.51
C ALA A 47 -0.24 3.84 4.41
N LEU A 48 -0.54 2.54 4.60
CA LEU A 48 0.40 1.45 4.37
C LEU A 48 0.85 1.39 2.90
N ASN A 49 -0.11 1.42 1.98
CA ASN A 49 0.12 1.31 0.54
C ASN A 49 1.00 2.46 0.02
N LEU A 50 0.70 3.70 0.41
CA LEU A 50 1.47 4.90 0.04
C LEU A 50 2.87 4.92 0.69
N SER A 51 3.04 4.25 1.84
CA SER A 51 4.32 4.19 2.57
C SER A 51 5.30 3.16 2.02
N ARG A 52 4.84 2.07 1.37
CA ARG A 52 5.68 0.97 0.88
C ARG A 52 6.60 1.40 -0.25
N GLU A 53 7.71 0.69 -0.39
CA GLU A 53 8.66 0.83 -1.50
C GLU A 53 8.93 -0.54 -2.13
N GLU A 54 9.15 -0.57 -3.45
CA GLU A 54 9.47 -1.76 -4.22
C GLU A 54 10.94 -1.74 -4.67
N VAL A 55 11.46 -2.91 -5.06
CA VAL A 55 12.76 -3.00 -5.73
C VAL A 55 12.62 -2.48 -7.16
N THR A 56 13.13 -1.29 -7.38
CA THR A 56 13.07 -0.56 -8.65
C THR A 56 14.40 0.12 -8.95
N GLY A 57 14.47 0.91 -10.01
CA GLY A 57 15.67 1.65 -10.38
C GLY A 57 16.32 1.11 -11.65
N SER A 58 17.65 1.02 -11.70
CA SER A 58 18.38 0.48 -12.84
C SER A 58 18.14 -1.01 -13.01
N ALA A 59 18.26 -1.50 -14.25
CA ALA A 59 18.14 -2.92 -14.56
C ALA A 59 19.15 -3.77 -13.76
N ARG A 60 20.34 -3.23 -13.45
CA ARG A 60 21.32 -3.90 -12.60
C ARG A 60 20.83 -4.07 -11.17
N THR A 61 20.29 -3.02 -10.56
CA THR A 61 19.75 -3.07 -9.20
C THR A 61 18.54 -4.02 -9.12
N VAL A 62 17.64 -3.96 -10.10
CA VAL A 62 16.48 -4.84 -10.20
C VAL A 62 16.91 -6.31 -10.36
N ALA A 63 17.85 -6.59 -11.26
CA ALA A 63 18.35 -7.94 -11.51
C ALA A 63 19.00 -8.62 -10.29
N MET A 64 19.53 -7.82 -9.36
CA MET A 64 20.13 -8.27 -8.11
C MET A 64 19.13 -8.35 -6.94
N GLY A 65 17.81 -8.30 -7.23
CA GLY A 65 16.78 -8.32 -6.18
C GLY A 65 16.85 -7.13 -5.20
N GLY A 66 17.54 -6.04 -5.55
CA GLY A 66 17.75 -4.88 -4.68
C GLY A 66 18.78 -5.09 -3.57
N ALA A 67 19.60 -6.14 -3.59
CA ALA A 67 20.66 -6.41 -2.60
C ALA A 67 21.88 -5.51 -2.85
N PHE A 68 21.77 -4.21 -2.59
CA PHE A 68 22.76 -3.18 -2.91
C PHE A 68 23.28 -2.38 -1.72
N THR A 69 22.87 -2.68 -0.51
CA THR A 69 23.29 -1.92 0.69
C THR A 69 24.82 -1.88 0.87
N ALA A 70 25.53 -2.97 0.50
CA ALA A 70 26.99 -3.05 0.59
C ALA A 70 27.72 -2.86 -0.76
N LEU A 71 27.01 -2.75 -1.89
CA LEU A 71 27.62 -2.79 -3.22
C LEU A 71 27.97 -1.39 -3.78
N GLY A 72 26.96 -0.55 -3.99
CA GLY A 72 27.13 0.74 -4.66
C GLY A 72 27.54 0.66 -6.12
N GLY A 73 28.02 1.76 -6.68
CA GLY A 73 28.49 1.85 -8.07
C GLY A 73 27.35 1.80 -9.10
N ASP A 74 26.20 2.35 -8.75
CA ASP A 74 24.99 2.50 -9.57
C ASP A 74 24.21 3.71 -9.05
N PHE A 75 23.71 4.57 -9.96
CA PHE A 75 22.93 5.73 -9.56
C PHE A 75 21.69 5.35 -8.75
N SER A 76 20.92 4.37 -9.23
CA SER A 76 19.65 4.02 -8.59
C SER A 76 19.81 3.42 -7.18
N ALA A 77 20.99 2.91 -6.85
CA ALA A 77 21.33 2.41 -5.52
C ALA A 77 21.32 3.48 -4.43
N ILE A 78 21.28 4.79 -4.80
CA ILE A 78 21.10 5.90 -3.84
C ILE A 78 19.84 5.70 -2.99
N ALA A 79 18.78 5.21 -3.60
CA ALA A 79 17.53 4.92 -2.90
C ALA A 79 17.66 3.77 -1.87
N ILE A 80 18.76 2.99 -1.90
CA ILE A 80 19.03 1.91 -0.96
C ILE A 80 20.10 2.36 0.05
N ASN A 81 21.25 2.84 -0.46
CA ASN A 81 22.36 3.34 0.36
C ASN A 81 23.09 4.46 -0.39
N PRO A 82 22.98 5.73 0.03
CA PRO A 82 23.60 6.87 -0.66
C PRO A 82 25.14 6.82 -0.66
N ALA A 83 25.79 6.08 0.26
CA ALA A 83 27.23 5.87 0.20
C ALA A 83 27.69 5.16 -1.08
N GLY A 84 26.77 4.48 -1.77
CA GLY A 84 27.02 3.76 -3.01
C GLY A 84 27.56 4.63 -4.15
N ILE A 85 27.25 5.94 -4.19
CA ILE A 85 27.80 6.85 -5.21
C ILE A 85 29.29 7.14 -5.00
N GLY A 86 29.80 7.05 -3.77
CA GLY A 86 31.22 7.18 -3.47
C GLY A 86 32.08 6.05 -4.05
N VAL A 87 31.46 4.96 -4.50
CA VAL A 87 32.13 3.82 -5.16
C VAL A 87 32.44 4.14 -6.64
N LEU A 88 31.69 5.05 -7.27
CA LEU A 88 31.89 5.47 -8.66
C LEU A 88 33.23 6.17 -8.84
N ARG A 89 33.86 6.00 -10.00
CA ARG A 89 35.18 6.53 -10.33
C ARG A 89 35.18 7.49 -11.52
N SER A 90 34.09 7.57 -12.25
CA SER A 90 33.89 8.44 -13.40
C SER A 90 32.52 9.07 -13.33
N ASN A 91 32.35 10.17 -14.02
CA ASN A 91 31.02 10.73 -14.24
C ASN A 91 30.15 9.69 -14.97
N GLU A 92 28.87 9.68 -14.66
CA GLU A 92 27.95 8.71 -15.26
C GLU A 92 26.58 9.38 -15.46
N PHE A 93 25.98 9.13 -16.61
CA PHE A 93 24.57 9.39 -16.89
C PHE A 93 23.88 8.08 -17.20
N SER A 94 22.67 7.87 -16.68
CA SER A 94 21.88 6.67 -16.95
C SER A 94 20.39 6.95 -17.02
N ILE A 95 19.71 6.18 -17.88
CA ILE A 95 18.24 6.18 -18.01
C ILE A 95 17.73 4.76 -18.11
N THR A 96 16.62 4.47 -17.46
CA THR A 96 16.01 3.14 -17.40
C THR A 96 14.53 3.20 -17.77
N PRO A 97 14.16 3.02 -19.05
CA PRO A 97 12.80 2.67 -19.42
C PRO A 97 12.42 1.29 -18.86
N ALA A 98 11.15 1.15 -18.46
CA ALA A 98 10.59 -0.08 -17.93
C ALA A 98 9.17 -0.33 -18.43
N TYR A 99 8.88 -1.58 -18.73
CA TYR A 99 7.55 -2.10 -19.00
C TYR A 99 7.09 -2.96 -17.82
N HIS A 100 5.87 -2.74 -17.37
CA HIS A 100 5.28 -3.35 -16.21
C HIS A 100 3.90 -3.91 -16.57
N SER A 101 3.64 -5.17 -16.28
CA SER A 101 2.37 -5.85 -16.53
C SER A 101 1.96 -6.66 -15.32
N ILE A 102 0.78 -6.40 -14.78
CA ILE A 102 0.19 -7.12 -13.66
C ILE A 102 -0.97 -7.96 -14.18
N ILE A 103 -0.98 -9.23 -13.82
CA ILE A 103 -2.09 -10.16 -14.00
C ILE A 103 -2.66 -10.45 -12.62
N SER A 104 -3.97 -10.33 -12.47
CA SER A 104 -4.71 -10.74 -11.26
C SER A 104 -5.61 -11.93 -11.58
N ASN A 105 -5.61 -12.91 -10.69
CA ASN A 105 -6.58 -13.99 -10.67
C ASN A 105 -7.37 -13.86 -9.38
N SER A 106 -8.63 -13.43 -9.48
CA SER A 106 -9.49 -13.10 -8.35
C SER A 106 -10.59 -14.12 -8.19
N THR A 107 -10.83 -14.59 -6.96
CA THR A 107 -11.86 -15.57 -6.64
C THR A 107 -12.79 -15.01 -5.58
N TYR A 108 -14.11 -15.12 -5.83
CA TYR A 108 -15.17 -14.67 -4.93
C TYR A 108 -16.42 -15.57 -5.12
N TYR A 109 -16.98 -16.09 -4.04
CA TYR A 109 -18.08 -17.09 -4.06
C TYR A 109 -17.87 -18.19 -5.12
N GLY A 110 -16.65 -18.75 -5.17
CA GLY A 110 -16.30 -19.84 -6.09
C GLY A 110 -16.14 -19.44 -7.57
N THR A 111 -16.38 -18.18 -7.94
CA THR A 111 -16.15 -17.67 -9.30
C THR A 111 -14.76 -17.05 -9.40
N SER A 112 -14.01 -17.42 -10.45
CA SER A 112 -12.67 -16.86 -10.72
C SER A 112 -12.70 -15.96 -11.94
N THR A 113 -12.07 -14.78 -11.81
CA THR A 113 -11.96 -13.77 -12.87
C THR A 113 -10.49 -13.38 -13.07
N ILE A 114 -10.05 -13.24 -14.31
CA ILE A 114 -8.68 -12.85 -14.66
C ILE A 114 -8.70 -11.46 -15.29
N ASP A 115 -7.94 -10.54 -14.71
CA ASP A 115 -7.71 -9.20 -15.26
C ASP A 115 -6.21 -8.98 -15.54
N SER A 116 -5.91 -7.98 -16.37
CA SER A 116 -4.54 -7.54 -16.59
C SER A 116 -4.46 -6.03 -16.79
N LYS A 117 -3.35 -5.44 -16.33
CA LYS A 117 -3.06 -4.02 -16.55
C LYS A 117 -1.59 -3.81 -16.80
N SER A 118 -1.28 -3.09 -17.88
CA SER A 118 0.11 -2.82 -18.31
C SER A 118 0.42 -1.33 -18.30
N ASN A 119 1.71 -1.01 -18.09
CA ASN A 119 2.19 0.37 -18.05
C ASN A 119 3.63 0.44 -18.56
N PHE A 120 3.92 1.42 -19.42
CA PHE A 120 5.27 1.81 -19.81
C PHE A 120 5.69 3.07 -19.04
N ASN A 121 6.91 3.09 -18.51
CA ASN A 121 7.37 4.19 -17.67
C ASN A 121 8.90 4.33 -17.67
N ILE A 122 9.39 5.42 -17.06
CA ILE A 122 10.81 5.59 -16.73
C ILE A 122 11.00 5.17 -15.27
N GLY A 123 11.74 4.08 -15.07
CA GLY A 123 12.05 3.54 -13.75
C GLY A 123 13.11 4.33 -13.00
N SER A 124 14.13 4.82 -13.74
CA SER A 124 15.22 5.64 -13.19
C SER A 124 15.82 6.55 -14.24
N ILE A 125 16.25 7.74 -13.84
CA ILE A 125 17.09 8.64 -14.62
C ILE A 125 18.00 9.43 -13.68
N GLY A 126 19.30 9.51 -13.99
CA GLY A 126 20.20 10.25 -13.13
C GLY A 126 21.56 10.53 -13.72
N ILE A 127 22.23 11.46 -13.08
CA ILE A 127 23.58 11.89 -13.40
C ILE A 127 24.41 11.88 -12.12
N VAL A 128 25.65 11.42 -12.21
CA VAL A 128 26.63 11.45 -11.13
C VAL A 128 27.89 12.15 -11.62
N GLY A 129 28.33 13.15 -10.88
CA GLY A 129 29.63 13.82 -11.05
C GLY A 129 30.61 13.29 -9.99
N VAL A 130 31.79 12.91 -10.41
CA VAL A 130 32.87 12.43 -9.54
C VAL A 130 34.08 13.35 -9.66
N LYS A 131 34.55 13.84 -8.52
CA LYS A 131 35.78 14.65 -8.42
C LYS A 131 36.88 13.86 -7.74
N ASP A 132 37.99 13.64 -8.44
CA ASP A 132 39.22 13.15 -7.82
C ASP A 132 39.82 14.23 -6.93
N LEU A 133 40.13 13.91 -5.70
CA LEU A 133 40.72 14.82 -4.72
C LEU A 133 42.24 14.78 -4.69
N ASN A 134 42.90 14.09 -5.66
CA ASN A 134 44.35 14.00 -5.81
C ASN A 134 45.06 13.62 -4.50
N LYS A 135 44.41 12.74 -3.71
CA LYS A 135 44.93 12.24 -2.43
C LYS A 135 45.13 13.33 -1.38
N VAL A 136 44.27 14.35 -1.33
CA VAL A 136 44.28 15.32 -0.23
C VAL A 136 43.99 14.56 1.08
N GLY A 137 45.04 14.26 1.84
CA GLY A 137 44.99 13.32 2.96
C GLY A 137 44.65 11.88 2.46
N LYS A 138 43.65 11.21 3.10
CA LYS A 138 43.16 9.88 2.72
C LYS A 138 41.89 9.93 1.90
N TRP A 139 41.34 11.09 1.64
CA TRP A 139 40.18 11.23 0.76
C TRP A 139 40.61 11.05 -0.70
N ARG A 140 39.97 10.11 -1.41
CA ARG A 140 40.28 9.75 -2.80
C ARG A 140 39.39 10.50 -3.77
N SER A 141 38.08 10.52 -3.52
CA SER A 141 37.11 11.17 -4.36
C SER A 141 35.90 11.67 -3.58
N SER A 142 35.24 12.64 -4.12
CA SER A 142 33.89 13.08 -3.73
C SER A 142 32.94 12.95 -4.92
N SER A 143 31.69 12.65 -4.66
CA SER A 143 30.67 12.46 -5.70
C SER A 143 29.42 13.24 -5.34
N VAL A 144 28.76 13.79 -6.36
CA VAL A 144 27.44 14.42 -6.27
C VAL A 144 26.55 13.76 -7.29
N ALA A 145 25.31 13.46 -6.91
CA ALA A 145 24.35 12.86 -7.81
C ALA A 145 23.01 13.57 -7.75
N PHE A 146 22.35 13.64 -8.90
CA PHE A 146 20.99 14.16 -9.04
C PHE A 146 20.20 13.27 -10.00
N GLY A 147 18.95 13.01 -9.68
CA GLY A 147 18.06 12.26 -10.55
C GLY A 147 16.84 11.71 -9.82
N MET A 148 16.11 10.82 -10.46
CA MET A 148 14.83 10.33 -10.02
C MET A 148 14.74 8.80 -10.18
N ASN A 149 14.17 8.13 -9.16
CA ASN A 149 13.72 6.75 -9.21
C ASN A 149 12.20 6.68 -9.01
N ARG A 150 11.52 5.83 -9.77
CA ARG A 150 10.15 5.44 -9.50
C ARG A 150 10.19 4.28 -8.49
N THR A 151 9.80 4.53 -7.24
CA THR A 151 9.95 3.58 -6.13
C THR A 151 8.72 2.71 -5.88
N GLN A 152 7.58 3.05 -6.51
CA GLN A 152 6.37 2.23 -6.45
C GLN A 152 5.48 2.46 -7.66
N SER A 153 4.79 1.40 -8.10
CA SER A 153 3.71 1.44 -9.08
C SER A 153 2.40 1.06 -8.43
N PHE A 154 1.36 1.88 -8.61
CA PHE A 154 0.02 1.57 -8.12
C PHE A 154 -0.86 0.92 -9.19
N HIS A 155 -0.34 0.72 -10.41
CA HIS A 155 -1.10 0.19 -11.53
C HIS A 155 -1.50 -1.26 -11.27
N LYS A 156 -2.79 -1.50 -11.04
CA LYS A 156 -3.40 -2.83 -10.99
C LYS A 156 -4.89 -2.77 -11.30
N SER A 157 -5.47 -3.87 -11.77
CA SER A 157 -6.91 -4.05 -11.96
C SER A 157 -7.28 -5.44 -11.53
N TYR A 158 -8.41 -5.60 -10.85
CA TYR A 158 -8.96 -6.89 -10.47
C TYR A 158 -10.47 -6.79 -10.32
N THR A 159 -11.16 -7.92 -10.54
CA THR A 159 -12.60 -8.01 -10.51
C THR A 159 -13.03 -9.23 -9.69
N PHE A 160 -13.88 -9.02 -8.70
CA PHE A 160 -14.60 -10.07 -8.00
C PHE A 160 -15.99 -10.23 -8.63
N THR A 161 -16.35 -11.45 -8.97
CA THR A 161 -17.69 -11.78 -9.46
C THR A 161 -18.27 -12.88 -8.57
N GLY A 162 -19.35 -12.58 -7.88
CA GLY A 162 -20.11 -13.50 -7.05
C GLY A 162 -21.46 -13.82 -7.67
N LYS A 163 -21.84 -15.08 -7.62
CA LYS A 163 -23.20 -15.53 -7.95
C LYS A 163 -23.89 -15.99 -6.69
N ASP A 164 -25.20 -15.79 -6.63
CA ASP A 164 -26.03 -16.19 -5.50
C ASP A 164 -25.46 -15.69 -4.15
N VAL A 165 -24.99 -14.43 -4.12
CA VAL A 165 -24.45 -13.79 -2.91
C VAL A 165 -25.60 -13.53 -1.93
N PRO A 166 -25.44 -13.88 -0.64
CA PRO A 166 -26.57 -13.86 0.30
C PRO A 166 -26.98 -12.47 0.79
N ASN A 167 -26.13 -11.47 0.65
CA ASN A 167 -26.37 -10.11 1.14
C ASN A 167 -25.96 -9.05 0.11
N SER A 168 -26.57 -7.88 0.20
CA SER A 168 -26.34 -6.70 -0.63
C SER A 168 -25.46 -5.67 0.09
N LEU A 169 -24.79 -4.78 -0.67
CA LEU A 169 -24.20 -3.57 -0.14
C LEU A 169 -25.24 -2.71 0.60
N ILE A 170 -26.51 -2.71 0.12
CA ILE A 170 -27.60 -1.95 0.73
C ILE A 170 -27.95 -2.51 2.13
N ASP A 171 -27.79 -3.83 2.37
CA ASP A 171 -27.93 -4.42 3.71
C ASP A 171 -26.88 -3.86 4.67
N SER A 172 -25.67 -3.62 4.19
CA SER A 172 -24.60 -2.97 4.99
C SER A 172 -24.97 -1.55 5.37
N TYR A 173 -25.56 -0.80 4.44
CA TYR A 173 -26.06 0.56 4.71
C TYR A 173 -27.18 0.56 5.74
N GLN A 174 -28.18 -0.31 5.55
CA GLN A 174 -29.29 -0.47 6.48
C GLN A 174 -28.79 -0.82 7.89
N ASN A 175 -27.89 -1.80 7.99
CA ASN A 175 -27.30 -2.20 9.27
C ASN A 175 -26.55 -1.05 9.95
N THR A 176 -25.80 -0.25 9.17
CA THR A 176 -25.09 0.93 9.69
C THR A 176 -26.06 1.95 10.28
N LEU A 177 -27.17 2.23 9.62
CA LEU A 177 -28.19 3.17 10.09
C LEU A 177 -28.86 2.66 11.38
N ILE A 178 -29.29 1.39 11.39
CA ILE A 178 -29.95 0.76 12.55
C ILE A 178 -29.02 0.71 13.77
N GLN A 179 -27.77 0.26 13.59
CA GLN A 179 -26.82 0.11 14.69
C GLN A 179 -26.45 1.45 15.35
N ASN A 180 -26.48 2.54 14.56
CA ASN A 180 -26.16 3.87 15.07
C ASN A 180 -27.41 4.68 15.47
N GLY A 181 -28.61 4.12 15.34
CA GLY A 181 -29.87 4.74 15.71
C GLY A 181 -30.18 6.02 14.90
N LEU A 182 -29.80 6.00 13.59
CA LEU A 182 -29.98 7.14 12.70
C LEU A 182 -31.35 7.13 12.04
N GLY A 183 -31.91 8.33 11.86
CA GLY A 183 -33.16 8.58 11.16
C GLY A 183 -32.94 9.29 9.81
N PRO A 184 -34.02 9.52 9.04
CA PRO A 184 -33.95 10.28 7.78
C PRO A 184 -33.39 11.69 7.92
N GLU A 185 -33.57 12.31 9.10
CA GLU A 185 -33.05 13.64 9.43
C GLU A 185 -31.52 13.68 9.53
N ASP A 186 -30.89 12.53 9.72
CA ASP A 186 -29.43 12.41 9.81
C ASP A 186 -28.78 12.21 8.44
N LEU A 187 -29.59 11.93 7.39
CA LEU A 187 -29.16 11.68 6.02
C LEU A 187 -29.05 12.99 5.21
N ASP A 188 -28.46 14.02 5.76
CA ASP A 188 -28.13 15.27 5.07
C ASP A 188 -26.66 15.29 4.67
N VAL A 189 -26.35 15.73 3.43
CA VAL A 189 -25.01 15.87 2.87
C VAL A 189 -24.06 16.66 3.76
N SER A 190 -24.58 17.70 4.42
CA SER A 190 -23.77 18.56 5.30
C SER A 190 -23.44 17.92 6.66
N ASN A 191 -24.19 16.88 7.05
CA ASN A 191 -24.10 16.24 8.35
C ASN A 191 -23.87 14.72 8.25
N ALA A 192 -23.68 14.17 7.04
CA ALA A 192 -23.55 12.71 6.86
C ALA A 192 -22.27 12.19 7.52
N PRO A 193 -22.33 11.65 8.74
CA PRO A 193 -21.14 11.12 9.42
C PRO A 193 -20.65 9.80 8.78
N TYR A 194 -21.40 9.25 7.78
CA TYR A 194 -21.23 7.90 7.24
C TYR A 194 -20.84 7.89 5.75
N GLY A 195 -20.46 9.03 5.18
CA GLY A 195 -20.06 9.13 3.79
C GLY A 195 -21.22 9.44 2.84
N PHE A 196 -20.87 9.69 1.58
CA PHE A 196 -21.86 10.03 0.55
C PHE A 196 -22.68 8.83 0.06
N ASP A 197 -22.18 7.61 0.23
CA ASP A 197 -22.74 6.38 -0.31
C ASP A 197 -24.15 6.06 0.24
N ILE A 198 -24.33 6.12 1.56
CA ILE A 198 -25.66 5.91 2.19
C ILE A 198 -26.64 7.02 1.77
N PHE A 199 -26.16 8.27 1.73
CA PHE A 199 -26.99 9.38 1.26
C PHE A 199 -27.45 9.19 -0.19
N LEU A 200 -26.56 8.77 -1.09
CA LEU A 200 -26.88 8.49 -2.48
C LEU A 200 -27.87 7.33 -2.63
N ALA A 201 -27.72 6.28 -1.82
CA ALA A 201 -28.65 5.16 -1.77
C ALA A 201 -30.06 5.61 -1.33
N TRP A 202 -30.14 6.49 -0.33
CA TRP A 202 -31.39 7.11 0.10
C TRP A 202 -32.03 7.94 -1.01
N GLN A 203 -31.27 8.78 -1.70
CA GLN A 203 -31.75 9.62 -2.79
C GLN A 203 -32.31 8.82 -3.98
N ASN A 204 -31.80 7.60 -4.20
CA ASN A 204 -32.22 6.71 -5.28
C ASN A 204 -33.23 5.64 -4.83
N PHE A 205 -33.90 5.84 -3.69
CA PHE A 205 -34.96 4.96 -3.17
C PHE A 205 -34.50 3.51 -2.90
N LEU A 206 -33.20 3.31 -2.67
CA LEU A 206 -32.64 2.01 -2.29
C LEU A 206 -32.82 1.72 -0.80
N LEU A 207 -33.03 2.77 -0.02
CA LEU A 207 -33.40 2.75 1.39
C LEU A 207 -34.74 3.50 1.53
N ASP A 208 -35.65 2.98 2.34
CA ASP A 208 -36.95 3.60 2.65
C ASP A 208 -37.17 3.63 4.15
N TYR A 209 -37.98 4.60 4.62
CA TYR A 209 -38.30 4.77 6.04
C TYR A 209 -39.79 5.00 6.20
N PRO A 210 -40.51 4.08 6.84
CA PRO A 210 -41.98 4.20 6.95
C PRO A 210 -42.35 5.31 7.94
N ILE A 211 -42.96 6.38 7.41
CA ILE A 211 -43.39 7.55 8.18
C ILE A 211 -44.58 7.24 9.10
N PHE A 212 -45.25 6.08 8.91
CA PHE A 212 -46.53 5.75 9.58
C PHE A 212 -46.46 4.48 10.45
N ASP A 213 -45.33 3.84 10.61
CA ASP A 213 -45.18 2.63 11.42
C ASP A 213 -44.57 2.93 12.79
N THR A 214 -45.03 2.19 13.80
CA THR A 214 -44.52 2.33 15.19
C THR A 214 -43.10 1.80 15.36
N ASP A 215 -42.63 0.97 14.43
CA ASP A 215 -41.28 0.39 14.41
C ASP A 215 -40.43 1.10 13.35
N SER A 216 -40.08 2.35 13.62
CA SER A 216 -39.30 3.24 12.75
C SER A 216 -37.92 2.64 12.38
N VAL A 217 -37.85 1.78 11.38
CA VAL A 217 -36.63 1.10 10.93
C VAL A 217 -36.50 1.30 9.42
N PHE A 218 -35.29 1.53 8.93
CA PHE A 218 -35.02 1.56 7.50
C PHE A 218 -35.29 0.20 6.86
N TYR A 219 -35.92 0.21 5.69
CA TYR A 219 -36.07 -0.93 4.80
C TYR A 219 -35.16 -0.76 3.59
N ASN A 220 -34.65 -1.85 3.03
CA ASN A 220 -33.90 -1.84 1.79
C ASN A 220 -34.75 -2.33 0.62
N ALA A 221 -34.37 -1.91 -0.59
CA ALA A 221 -35.12 -2.22 -1.82
C ALA A 221 -34.72 -3.56 -2.46
N THR A 222 -33.77 -4.32 -1.90
CA THR A 222 -33.19 -5.50 -2.56
C THR A 222 -34.10 -6.74 -2.60
N GLY A 223 -35.21 -6.73 -1.83
CA GLY A 223 -36.17 -7.84 -1.84
C GLY A 223 -35.62 -9.14 -1.24
N VAL A 224 -35.93 -10.27 -1.87
CA VAL A 224 -35.48 -11.59 -1.42
C VAL A 224 -34.19 -11.97 -2.14
N LEU A 225 -33.11 -12.10 -1.38
CA LEU A 225 -31.81 -12.54 -1.86
C LEU A 225 -31.81 -14.04 -2.21
N PRO A 226 -30.90 -14.58 -3.02
CA PRO A 226 -29.56 -14.05 -3.36
C PRO A 226 -29.49 -13.15 -4.61
N ILE A 227 -28.36 -12.45 -4.75
CA ILE A 227 -28.08 -11.52 -5.84
C ILE A 227 -26.76 -11.89 -6.55
N ASP A 228 -26.60 -11.42 -7.79
CA ASP A 228 -25.33 -11.49 -8.51
C ASP A 228 -24.54 -10.18 -8.31
N GLN A 229 -23.28 -10.28 -7.89
CA GLN A 229 -22.43 -9.12 -7.63
C GLN A 229 -21.20 -9.10 -8.53
N THR A 230 -20.79 -7.89 -8.94
CA THR A 230 -19.50 -7.64 -9.57
C THR A 230 -18.87 -6.42 -8.93
N TYR A 231 -17.65 -6.61 -8.37
CA TYR A 231 -16.83 -5.53 -7.81
C TYR A 231 -15.53 -5.42 -8.61
N ARG A 232 -15.40 -4.32 -9.33
CA ARG A 232 -14.23 -4.03 -10.17
C ARG A 232 -13.42 -2.89 -9.59
N VAL A 233 -12.11 -3.12 -9.40
CA VAL A 233 -11.16 -2.14 -8.89
C VAL A 233 -10.10 -1.84 -9.94
N VAL A 234 -9.82 -0.56 -10.17
CA VAL A 234 -8.78 -0.08 -11.06
C VAL A 234 -7.94 0.94 -10.33
N LYS A 235 -6.70 0.56 -9.96
CA LYS A 235 -5.73 1.46 -9.33
C LYS A 235 -4.70 1.93 -10.35
N SER A 236 -4.23 3.18 -10.22
CA SER A 236 -3.21 3.76 -11.09
C SER A 236 -2.33 4.76 -10.36
N GLY A 237 -1.25 5.21 -11.05
CA GLY A 237 -0.33 6.18 -10.48
C GLY A 237 1.02 5.62 -10.06
N SER A 238 1.78 6.41 -9.31
CA SER A 238 3.13 6.03 -8.87
C SER A 238 3.66 6.90 -7.74
N LYS A 239 4.62 6.35 -6.99
CA LYS A 239 5.52 7.11 -6.14
C LYS A 239 6.88 7.27 -6.83
N ARG A 240 7.35 8.50 -6.91
CA ARG A 240 8.65 8.87 -7.50
C ARG A 240 9.46 9.62 -6.47
N GLN A 241 10.75 9.32 -6.41
CA GLN A 241 11.69 9.99 -5.51
C GLN A 241 12.81 10.63 -6.30
N THR A 242 12.98 11.94 -6.12
CA THR A 242 14.10 12.72 -6.66
C THR A 242 15.13 12.89 -5.57
N PHE A 243 16.39 12.62 -5.89
CA PHE A 243 17.51 12.64 -4.95
C PHE A 243 18.51 13.71 -5.32
N LEU A 244 18.97 14.44 -4.31
CA LEU A 244 20.23 15.16 -4.34
C LEU A 244 21.15 14.47 -3.33
N ALA A 245 22.19 13.80 -3.83
CA ALA A 245 23.03 12.96 -2.99
C ALA A 245 24.51 13.41 -3.06
N PHE A 246 25.20 13.20 -1.94
CA PHE A 246 26.62 13.46 -1.76
C PHE A 246 27.29 12.20 -1.25
N GLY A 247 28.47 11.88 -1.79
CA GLY A 247 29.24 10.72 -1.38
C GLY A 247 30.74 11.02 -1.33
N GLY A 248 31.43 10.29 -0.51
CA GLY A 248 32.86 10.39 -0.35
C GLY A 248 33.53 9.03 -0.22
N ASN A 249 34.77 8.94 -0.72
CA ASN A 249 35.61 7.77 -0.67
C ASN A 249 36.84 8.08 0.17
N TYR A 250 36.99 7.39 1.29
CA TYR A 250 38.13 7.49 2.17
C TYR A 250 38.97 6.23 2.07
N ASP A 251 40.18 6.37 1.52
CA ASP A 251 41.24 5.34 1.42
C ASP A 251 40.80 4.05 0.69
N ASP A 252 39.78 4.13 -0.19
CA ASP A 252 39.17 2.96 -0.85
C ASP A 252 38.63 1.89 0.11
N LYS A 253 38.50 2.23 1.38
CA LYS A 253 38.06 1.34 2.47
C LYS A 253 36.72 1.78 3.04
N LEU A 254 36.49 3.08 3.19
CA LEU A 254 35.28 3.63 3.77
C LEU A 254 34.63 4.57 2.79
N TYR A 255 33.35 4.32 2.50
CA TYR A 255 32.51 5.19 1.70
C TYR A 255 31.37 5.69 2.58
N VAL A 256 31.15 6.97 2.56
CA VAL A 256 30.07 7.62 3.30
C VAL A 256 29.20 8.42 2.34
N GLY A 257 27.91 8.52 2.63
CA GLY A 257 27.02 9.29 1.80
C GLY A 257 25.77 9.72 2.54
N GLY A 258 25.16 10.77 2.00
CA GLY A 258 23.87 11.28 2.43
C GLY A 258 23.09 11.79 1.25
N SER A 259 21.77 11.75 1.33
CA SER A 259 20.89 12.30 0.34
C SER A 259 19.70 13.04 0.95
N ILE A 260 19.24 14.07 0.24
CA ILE A 260 17.95 14.70 0.42
C ILE A 260 17.02 14.02 -0.59
N ARG A 261 15.90 13.51 -0.11
CA ARG A 261 14.89 12.83 -0.91
C ARG A 261 13.62 13.66 -0.97
N PHE A 262 13.20 14.00 -2.19
CA PHE A 262 11.91 14.61 -2.48
C PHE A 262 11.02 13.55 -3.13
N SER A 263 9.92 13.23 -2.48
CA SER A 263 8.98 12.21 -2.96
C SER A 263 7.71 12.86 -3.49
N ARG A 264 7.21 12.38 -4.63
CA ARG A 264 5.91 12.74 -5.18
C ARG A 264 5.04 11.50 -5.25
N ILE A 265 3.83 11.58 -4.72
CA ILE A 265 2.79 10.58 -4.83
C ILE A 265 1.71 11.11 -5.76
N ASN A 266 1.28 10.27 -6.71
CA ASN A 266 0.02 10.37 -7.43
C ASN A 266 -0.59 8.98 -7.38
N TYR A 267 -1.76 8.85 -6.80
CA TYR A 267 -2.49 7.61 -6.62
C TYR A 267 -3.95 7.84 -6.97
N THR A 268 -4.53 6.96 -7.76
CA THR A 268 -5.94 6.97 -8.12
C THR A 268 -6.50 5.58 -7.85
N ASN A 269 -7.64 5.52 -7.18
CA ASN A 269 -8.37 4.30 -6.87
C ASN A 269 -9.81 4.48 -7.34
N ASN A 270 -10.20 3.72 -8.35
CA ASN A 270 -11.56 3.73 -8.87
C ASN A 270 -12.14 2.34 -8.66
N TYR A 271 -13.31 2.26 -8.07
CA TYR A 271 -14.03 1.00 -8.01
C TYR A 271 -15.53 1.19 -8.31
N ILE A 272 -16.14 0.12 -8.78
CA ILE A 272 -17.58 0.03 -9.02
C ILE A 272 -18.09 -1.31 -8.50
N ILE A 273 -19.17 -1.27 -7.73
CA ILE A 273 -19.94 -2.44 -7.33
C ILE A 273 -21.22 -2.42 -8.15
N ASN A 274 -21.51 -3.52 -8.83
CA ASN A 274 -22.80 -3.74 -9.50
C ASN A 274 -23.50 -4.93 -8.86
N GLU A 275 -24.76 -4.77 -8.55
CA GLU A 275 -25.64 -5.80 -8.01
C GLU A 275 -26.83 -6.00 -8.94
N ASN A 276 -27.03 -7.23 -9.39
CA ASN A 276 -28.16 -7.62 -10.24
C ASN A 276 -29.10 -8.49 -9.42
N ILE A 277 -30.33 -8.05 -9.30
CA ILE A 277 -31.38 -8.80 -8.62
C ILE A 277 -31.82 -9.96 -9.51
N ASN A 278 -32.10 -11.12 -8.90
CA ASN A 278 -32.57 -12.28 -9.63
C ASN A 278 -33.90 -11.94 -10.34
N PRO A 279 -34.01 -12.09 -11.67
CA PRO A 279 -35.24 -11.76 -12.41
C PRO A 279 -36.47 -12.59 -11.99
N SER A 280 -36.29 -13.69 -11.26
CA SER A 280 -37.42 -14.48 -10.70
C SER A 280 -37.90 -13.94 -9.35
N ASP A 281 -37.22 -12.97 -8.76
CA ASP A 281 -37.71 -12.30 -7.56
C ASP A 281 -38.77 -11.27 -7.93
N THR A 282 -40.01 -11.52 -7.52
CA THR A 282 -41.14 -10.63 -7.71
C THR A 282 -41.50 -9.83 -6.45
N THR A 283 -40.67 -9.91 -5.42
CA THR A 283 -40.87 -9.21 -4.15
C THR A 283 -40.36 -7.78 -4.17
N THR A 284 -39.50 -7.45 -5.13
CA THR A 284 -38.97 -6.10 -5.35
C THR A 284 -39.16 -5.66 -6.80
N ALA A 285 -39.21 -4.36 -7.02
CA ALA A 285 -39.15 -3.74 -8.33
C ALA A 285 -37.72 -3.37 -8.75
N LEU A 286 -36.74 -3.52 -7.89
CA LEU A 286 -35.35 -3.22 -8.18
C LEU A 286 -34.74 -4.33 -9.06
N ASN A 287 -34.20 -3.95 -10.22
CA ASN A 287 -33.54 -4.86 -11.15
C ASN A 287 -32.02 -4.83 -11.01
N GLU A 288 -31.46 -3.63 -10.90
CA GLU A 288 -30.01 -3.42 -10.87
C GLU A 288 -29.67 -2.22 -9.98
N TYR A 289 -28.56 -2.33 -9.30
CA TYR A 289 -27.97 -1.26 -8.53
C TYR A 289 -26.47 -1.18 -8.82
N SER A 290 -25.94 0.02 -8.96
CA SER A 290 -24.52 0.24 -9.07
C SER A 290 -24.06 1.39 -8.17
N PHE A 291 -22.91 1.20 -7.55
CA PHE A 291 -22.21 2.22 -6.77
C PHE A 291 -20.78 2.36 -7.29
N GLY A 292 -20.41 3.58 -7.70
CA GLY A 292 -19.09 3.95 -8.16
C GLY A 292 -18.40 4.89 -7.17
N PHE A 293 -17.09 4.71 -6.99
CA PHE A 293 -16.25 5.54 -6.16
C PHE A 293 -14.94 5.87 -6.89
N ASN A 294 -14.60 7.14 -6.92
CA ASN A 294 -13.36 7.66 -7.46
C ASN A 294 -12.58 8.40 -6.38
N GLU A 295 -11.31 8.03 -6.21
CA GLU A 295 -10.42 8.69 -5.27
C GLU A 295 -9.09 9.02 -5.94
N THR A 296 -8.58 10.22 -5.67
CA THR A 296 -7.26 10.65 -6.10
C THR A 296 -6.49 11.24 -4.93
N ILE A 297 -5.34 10.65 -4.62
CA ILE A 297 -4.40 11.15 -3.60
C ILE A 297 -3.15 11.65 -4.30
N SER A 298 -2.81 12.92 -4.07
CA SER A 298 -1.62 13.51 -4.65
C SER A 298 -0.87 14.42 -3.68
N GLY A 299 0.45 14.55 -3.85
CA GLY A 299 1.23 15.48 -3.06
C GLY A 299 2.73 15.21 -3.05
N LEU A 300 3.41 15.94 -2.17
CA LEU A 300 4.86 15.96 -2.06
C LEU A 300 5.30 15.64 -0.63
N GLY A 301 6.48 15.04 -0.51
CA GLY A 301 7.12 14.79 0.78
C GLY A 301 8.64 14.93 0.71
N ALA A 302 9.27 15.05 1.87
CA ALA A 302 10.71 15.14 1.99
C ALA A 302 11.25 14.25 3.12
N GLY A 303 12.45 13.73 2.91
CA GLY A 303 13.17 12.89 3.88
C GLY A 303 14.68 12.94 3.64
N LEU A 304 15.43 12.36 4.55
CA LEU A 304 16.89 12.28 4.51
C LEU A 304 17.32 10.83 4.56
N ASP A 305 18.39 10.50 3.82
CA ASP A 305 19.02 9.19 3.86
C ASP A 305 20.49 9.33 4.19
N LEU A 306 21.01 8.43 5.02
CA LEU A 306 22.41 8.34 5.39
C LEU A 306 22.90 6.92 5.08
N GLY A 307 24.17 6.81 4.72
CA GLY A 307 24.75 5.52 4.41
C GLY A 307 26.23 5.43 4.60
N VAL A 308 26.67 4.19 4.80
CA VAL A 308 28.08 3.82 4.91
C VAL A 308 28.33 2.48 4.23
N ILE A 309 29.50 2.36 3.56
CA ILE A 309 30.03 1.09 3.06
C ILE A 309 31.47 0.98 3.54
N TYR A 310 31.77 -0.10 4.24
CA TYR A 310 33.11 -0.41 4.73
C TYR A 310 33.68 -1.65 4.05
N ARG A 311 34.91 -1.56 3.58
CA ARG A 311 35.65 -2.63 2.92
C ARG A 311 36.83 -3.06 3.80
N PRO A 312 36.64 -4.01 4.73
CA PRO A 312 37.71 -4.52 5.57
C PRO A 312 38.81 -5.21 4.76
N THR A 313 38.42 -5.87 3.67
CA THR A 313 39.34 -6.50 2.69
C THR A 313 38.95 -6.12 1.27
N ASN A 314 39.73 -6.52 0.27
CA ASN A 314 39.35 -6.29 -1.14
C ASN A 314 38.11 -7.09 -1.57
N GLN A 315 37.83 -8.18 -0.87
CA GLN A 315 36.69 -9.08 -1.17
C GLN A 315 35.44 -8.72 -0.39
N LEU A 316 35.59 -8.44 0.90
CA LEU A 316 34.45 -8.26 1.82
C LEU A 316 34.01 -6.79 1.87
N ARG A 317 32.72 -6.59 1.81
CA ARG A 317 32.05 -5.29 1.97
C ARG A 317 30.92 -5.42 2.98
N LEU A 318 30.82 -4.45 3.85
CA LEU A 318 29.75 -4.28 4.83
C LEU A 318 29.07 -2.96 4.55
N GLY A 319 27.75 -2.95 4.48
CA GLY A 319 26.96 -1.75 4.25
C GLY A 319 25.94 -1.53 5.35
N ALA A 320 25.67 -0.27 5.65
CA ALA A 320 24.53 0.11 6.47
C ALA A 320 23.91 1.38 5.90
N SER A 321 22.59 1.48 5.95
CA SER A 321 21.87 2.70 5.59
C SER A 321 20.71 2.94 6.53
N PHE A 322 20.36 4.21 6.65
CA PHE A 322 19.28 4.70 7.48
C PHE A 322 18.48 5.72 6.69
N LYS A 323 17.16 5.48 6.57
CA LYS A 323 16.21 6.41 5.95
C LYS A 323 15.30 6.98 7.01
N THR A 324 15.30 8.30 7.14
CA THR A 324 14.32 8.96 8.00
C THR A 324 12.91 8.75 7.46
N PRO A 325 11.87 8.84 8.30
CA PRO A 325 10.53 9.02 7.82
C PRO A 325 10.45 10.14 6.77
N THR A 326 9.65 9.93 5.73
CA THR A 326 9.27 10.98 4.78
C THR A 326 7.99 11.61 5.28
N VAL A 327 7.99 12.92 5.45
CA VAL A 327 6.80 13.70 5.78
C VAL A 327 6.20 14.20 4.48
N TYR A 328 4.99 13.74 4.19
CA TYR A 328 4.20 14.14 3.03
C TYR A 328 3.14 15.15 3.43
N SER A 329 2.87 16.12 2.56
CA SER A 329 1.63 16.89 2.50
C SER A 329 0.85 16.38 1.31
N LEU A 330 -0.29 15.76 1.58
CA LEU A 330 -1.12 15.08 0.59
C LEU A 330 -2.49 15.75 0.57
N ASN A 331 -3.05 15.85 -0.62
CA ASN A 331 -4.43 16.19 -0.87
C ASN A 331 -5.16 14.92 -1.33
N ILE A 332 -6.36 14.71 -0.85
CA ILE A 332 -7.30 13.68 -1.30
C ILE A 332 -8.54 14.34 -1.86
N GLU A 333 -8.90 13.95 -3.06
CA GLU A 333 -10.16 14.28 -3.71
C GLU A 333 -10.94 12.97 -3.95
N TYR A 334 -12.22 12.93 -3.59
CA TYR A 334 -13.06 11.78 -3.85
C TYR A 334 -14.50 12.16 -4.18
N GLU A 335 -15.12 11.33 -4.99
CA GLU A 335 -16.53 11.45 -5.38
C GLU A 335 -17.18 10.06 -5.47
N SER A 336 -18.47 10.03 -5.27
CA SER A 336 -19.28 8.82 -5.38
C SER A 336 -20.44 9.03 -6.35
N GLU A 337 -20.84 7.96 -7.02
CA GLU A 337 -22.02 7.94 -7.88
C GLU A 337 -22.83 6.68 -7.62
N ASN A 338 -24.12 6.77 -7.86
CA ASN A 338 -25.06 5.69 -7.63
C ASN A 338 -26.10 5.65 -8.74
N THR A 339 -26.41 4.46 -9.22
CA THR A 339 -27.49 4.22 -10.18
C THR A 339 -28.40 3.11 -9.69
N ALA A 340 -29.72 3.32 -9.75
CA ALA A 340 -30.72 2.30 -9.44
C ALA A 340 -31.71 2.16 -10.63
N ILE A 341 -31.99 0.94 -11.03
CA ILE A 341 -32.90 0.60 -12.12
C ILE A 341 -34.06 -0.19 -11.54
N PHE A 342 -35.27 0.41 -11.56
CA PHE A 342 -36.51 -0.22 -11.13
C PHE A 342 -37.36 -0.58 -12.34
N GLU A 343 -38.14 -1.67 -12.24
CA GLU A 343 -39.05 -2.11 -13.29
C GLU A 343 -40.10 -1.02 -13.60
N GLY A 344 -40.21 -0.66 -14.87
CA GLY A 344 -41.18 0.32 -15.35
C GLY A 344 -40.79 1.79 -15.14
N PHE A 345 -39.60 2.08 -14.67
CA PHE A 345 -39.07 3.44 -14.47
C PHE A 345 -37.78 3.66 -15.27
N ASP A 346 -37.50 4.93 -15.60
CA ASP A 346 -36.18 5.33 -16.09
C ASP A 346 -35.13 5.16 -14.98
N PRO A 347 -33.85 4.89 -15.31
CA PRO A 347 -32.79 4.76 -14.32
C PRO A 347 -32.66 6.01 -13.43
N PHE A 348 -32.64 5.81 -12.13
CA PHE A 348 -32.28 6.86 -11.16
C PHE A 348 -30.78 6.95 -11.07
N TYR A 349 -30.24 8.13 -11.30
CA TYR A 349 -28.80 8.41 -11.18
C TYR A 349 -28.59 9.58 -10.24
N THR A 350 -27.69 9.39 -9.28
CA THR A 350 -27.29 10.45 -8.36
C THR A 350 -25.77 10.40 -8.18
N GLN A 351 -25.15 11.56 -8.21
CA GLN A 351 -23.73 11.75 -7.91
C GLN A 351 -23.61 12.55 -6.62
N SER A 352 -22.52 12.35 -5.89
CA SER A 352 -22.25 13.13 -4.69
C SER A 352 -22.26 14.61 -5.05
N PRO A 353 -23.06 15.44 -4.33
CA PRO A 353 -23.24 16.85 -4.67
C PRO A 353 -22.02 17.70 -4.38
N LEU A 354 -21.07 17.15 -3.64
CA LEU A 354 -19.79 17.76 -3.29
C LEU A 354 -18.67 16.75 -3.59
N ILE A 355 -17.57 17.24 -4.14
CA ILE A 355 -16.32 16.49 -4.16
C ILE A 355 -15.74 16.60 -2.76
N GLY A 356 -15.47 15.47 -2.12
CA GLY A 356 -14.71 15.44 -0.89
C GLY A 356 -13.29 15.88 -1.18
N ASP A 357 -12.83 16.94 -0.54
CA ASP A 357 -11.49 17.53 -0.73
C ASP A 357 -10.91 17.92 0.62
N TYR A 358 -9.80 17.30 0.99
CA TYR A 358 -9.09 17.68 2.21
C TYR A 358 -7.59 17.40 2.14
N ASP A 359 -6.84 18.19 2.90
CA ASP A 359 -5.40 18.05 3.04
C ASP A 359 -5.04 17.31 4.32
N PHE A 360 -4.11 16.38 4.21
CA PHE A 360 -3.58 15.67 5.37
C PHE A 360 -2.06 15.46 5.26
N ARG A 361 -1.45 15.21 6.41
CA ARG A 361 -0.04 14.85 6.51
C ARG A 361 0.10 13.36 6.73
N LEU A 362 0.91 12.70 5.88
CA LEU A 362 1.33 11.31 6.06
C LEU A 362 2.82 11.29 6.41
N THR A 363 3.16 10.60 7.48
CA THR A 363 4.56 10.31 7.84
C THR A 363 4.84 8.83 7.59
N SER A 364 5.76 8.53 6.67
CA SER A 364 6.13 7.15 6.33
C SER A 364 6.98 6.48 7.43
N PRO A 365 7.12 5.14 7.44
CA PRO A 365 7.93 4.45 8.43
C PRO A 365 9.42 4.76 8.29
N LEU A 366 10.13 4.64 9.39
CA LEU A 366 11.60 4.58 9.44
C LEU A 366 12.07 3.27 8.84
N GLN A 367 13.19 3.31 8.09
CA GLN A 367 13.83 2.13 7.52
C GLN A 367 15.33 2.10 7.87
N ALA A 368 15.83 0.91 8.17
CA ALA A 368 17.25 0.67 8.40
C ALA A 368 17.68 -0.59 7.65
N SER A 369 18.77 -0.52 6.89
CA SER A 369 19.27 -1.65 6.11
C SER A 369 20.70 -1.99 6.47
N PHE A 370 21.00 -3.29 6.50
CA PHE A 370 22.33 -3.85 6.65
C PHE A 370 22.63 -4.78 5.49
N GLY A 371 23.82 -4.70 4.94
CA GLY A 371 24.22 -5.49 3.79
C GLY A 371 25.60 -6.09 3.96
N LEU A 372 25.76 -7.28 3.38
CA LEU A 372 27.03 -8.00 3.27
C LEU A 372 27.26 -8.34 1.80
N ALA A 373 28.43 -8.05 1.25
CA ALA A 373 28.79 -8.49 -0.08
C ALA A 373 30.20 -9.07 -0.13
N TYR A 374 30.36 -10.11 -0.95
CA TYR A 374 31.65 -10.77 -1.19
C TYR A 374 31.98 -10.76 -2.68
N VAL A 375 33.15 -10.21 -3.02
CA VAL A 375 33.65 -10.06 -4.40
C VAL A 375 34.68 -11.15 -4.68
N PHE A 376 34.39 -12.04 -5.63
CA PHE A 376 35.27 -13.13 -6.04
C PHE A 376 36.25 -12.66 -7.13
N GLY A 377 37.04 -11.63 -6.83
CA GLY A 377 38.00 -11.06 -7.78
C GLY A 377 37.37 -10.61 -9.08
N LYS A 378 37.76 -11.22 -10.19
CA LYS A 378 37.24 -10.90 -11.54
C LYS A 378 35.99 -11.69 -11.92
N PHE A 379 35.64 -12.73 -11.16
CA PHE A 379 34.59 -13.68 -11.55
C PHE A 379 33.17 -13.18 -11.22
N GLY A 380 33.00 -12.38 -10.18
CA GLY A 380 31.67 -11.90 -9.81
C GLY A 380 31.57 -11.49 -8.35
N LEU A 381 30.34 -11.44 -7.85
CA LEU A 381 30.03 -11.10 -6.47
C LEU A 381 28.72 -11.75 -6.02
N LEU A 382 28.58 -11.88 -4.70
CA LEU A 382 27.31 -12.19 -4.01
C LEU A 382 27.02 -11.08 -2.99
N SER A 383 25.75 -10.78 -2.80
CA SER A 383 25.27 -9.81 -1.83
C SER A 383 24.02 -10.33 -1.12
N ALA A 384 23.93 -10.01 0.17
CA ALA A 384 22.75 -10.25 0.98
C ALA A 384 22.46 -9.02 1.85
N ASP A 385 21.21 -8.60 1.86
CA ASP A 385 20.74 -7.44 2.60
C ASP A 385 19.57 -7.83 3.52
N MET A 386 19.53 -7.21 4.69
CA MET A 386 18.42 -7.22 5.63
C MET A 386 17.92 -5.78 5.78
N GLU A 387 16.63 -5.57 5.59
CA GLU A 387 15.99 -4.28 5.74
C GLU A 387 14.88 -4.36 6.79
N TYR A 388 15.00 -3.56 7.82
CA TYR A 388 14.00 -3.39 8.87
C TYR A 388 13.12 -2.19 8.53
N VAL A 389 11.79 -2.37 8.57
CA VAL A 389 10.78 -1.32 8.33
C VAL A 389 9.79 -1.30 9.49
N ASN A 390 9.66 -0.15 10.15
CA ASN A 390 8.74 0.01 11.27
C ASN A 390 7.39 0.58 10.82
N TYR A 391 6.50 -0.28 10.31
CA TYR A 391 5.17 0.15 9.83
C TYR A 391 4.26 0.71 10.93
N THR A 392 4.46 0.35 12.20
CA THR A 392 3.70 0.97 13.32
C THR A 392 4.09 2.43 13.54
N GLY A 393 5.15 2.90 12.90
CA GLY A 393 5.59 4.30 12.92
C GLY A 393 4.89 5.21 11.90
N ILE A 394 3.99 4.70 11.06
CA ILE A 394 3.16 5.52 10.18
C ILE A 394 2.28 6.44 11.01
N ARG A 395 2.16 7.73 10.60
CA ARG A 395 1.29 8.72 11.26
C ARG A 395 0.48 9.46 10.22
N MET A 396 -0.76 9.79 10.57
CA MET A 396 -1.69 10.59 9.78
C MET A 396 -2.18 11.78 10.61
N GLN A 397 -2.25 12.96 10.02
CA GLN A 397 -2.68 14.18 10.71
C GLN A 397 -3.45 15.07 9.74
N GLY A 398 -4.62 15.58 10.13
CA GLY A 398 -5.35 16.61 9.38
C GLY A 398 -4.57 17.93 9.33
N ILE A 399 -4.71 18.68 8.26
CA ILE A 399 -4.05 19.98 8.07
C ILE A 399 -5.08 21.12 8.14
N SER A 400 -6.24 20.99 7.49
CA SER A 400 -7.12 22.12 7.18
C SER A 400 -8.49 22.09 7.87
N ASP A 401 -9.08 20.92 8.09
CA ASP A 401 -10.49 20.74 8.45
C ASP A 401 -10.74 20.34 9.91
N GLY A 402 -9.68 20.18 10.68
CA GLY A 402 -9.77 19.76 12.08
C GLY A 402 -10.15 18.28 12.26
N TYR A 403 -10.20 17.48 11.18
CA TYR A 403 -10.42 16.04 11.28
C TYR A 403 -9.30 15.39 12.08
N SER A 404 -9.70 14.56 13.05
CA SER A 404 -8.76 13.79 13.85
C SER A 404 -8.56 12.40 13.25
N PHE A 405 -7.35 12.11 12.79
CA PHE A 405 -6.97 10.78 12.32
C PHE A 405 -6.65 9.77 13.46
N SER A 406 -7.13 10.05 14.69
CA SER A 406 -6.89 9.15 15.83
C SER A 406 -7.40 7.73 15.60
N PRO A 407 -8.60 7.51 15.02
CA PRO A 407 -9.06 6.14 14.73
C PRO A 407 -8.14 5.40 13.74
N GLU A 408 -7.66 6.06 12.69
CA GLU A 408 -6.75 5.50 11.70
C GLU A 408 -5.37 5.22 12.32
N GLU A 409 -4.86 6.10 13.18
CA GLU A 409 -3.62 5.88 13.91
C GLU A 409 -3.71 4.70 14.89
N ASP A 410 -4.84 4.55 15.58
CA ASP A 410 -5.10 3.40 16.46
C ASP A 410 -5.19 2.10 15.65
N ALA A 411 -5.82 2.13 14.48
CA ALA A 411 -5.89 1.00 13.56
C ALA A 411 -4.48 0.62 13.04
N ILE A 412 -3.67 1.60 12.62
CA ILE A 412 -2.27 1.38 12.21
C ILE A 412 -1.47 0.69 13.33
N GLN A 413 -1.60 1.14 14.56
CA GLN A 413 -0.88 0.54 15.70
C GLN A 413 -1.40 -0.85 16.06
N SER A 414 -2.69 -1.11 15.87
CA SER A 414 -3.35 -2.38 16.20
C SER A 414 -3.13 -3.45 15.13
N PHE A 415 -3.10 -3.07 13.84
CA PHE A 415 -3.09 -4.01 12.73
C PHE A 415 -1.71 -4.18 12.08
N LEU A 416 -0.82 -3.20 12.21
CA LEU A 416 0.50 -3.28 11.60
C LEU A 416 1.59 -3.71 12.59
N THR A 417 2.66 -4.27 12.04
CA THR A 417 3.84 -4.71 12.78
C THR A 417 5.13 -4.30 12.07
N PRO A 418 6.23 -4.08 12.79
CA PRO A 418 7.53 -3.96 12.15
C PRO A 418 7.89 -5.23 11.38
N THR A 419 8.50 -5.08 10.21
CA THR A 419 8.89 -6.21 9.35
C THR A 419 10.37 -6.21 9.02
N VAL A 420 10.85 -7.37 8.60
CA VAL A 420 12.18 -7.56 8.04
C VAL A 420 12.03 -8.08 6.62
N ASN A 421 12.67 -7.38 5.67
CA ASN A 421 12.82 -7.81 4.29
C ASN A 421 14.22 -8.40 4.10
N LEU A 422 14.32 -9.50 3.36
CA LEU A 422 15.58 -10.16 3.03
C LEU A 422 15.78 -10.11 1.53
N LYS A 423 16.98 -9.71 1.08
CA LYS A 423 17.30 -9.56 -0.34
C LYS A 423 18.64 -10.27 -0.61
N PHE A 424 18.69 -11.03 -1.69
CA PHE A 424 19.87 -11.77 -2.13
C PHE A 424 20.14 -11.48 -3.60
N GLY A 425 21.40 -11.26 -3.95
CA GLY A 425 21.81 -10.96 -5.30
C GLY A 425 23.16 -11.57 -5.65
N GLY A 426 23.29 -11.98 -6.91
CA GLY A 426 24.54 -12.51 -7.47
C GLY A 426 24.81 -11.94 -8.87
N GLU A 427 26.08 -11.61 -9.13
CA GLU A 427 26.60 -11.19 -10.42
C GLU A 427 27.75 -12.12 -10.80
N TYR A 428 27.64 -12.80 -11.96
CA TYR A 428 28.70 -13.60 -12.55
C TYR A 428 29.19 -12.94 -13.83
N ARG A 429 30.49 -12.70 -13.93
CA ARG A 429 31.15 -12.11 -15.10
C ARG A 429 31.58 -13.18 -16.06
N VAL A 430 30.82 -13.38 -17.14
CA VAL A 430 31.12 -14.34 -18.21
C VAL A 430 32.37 -13.91 -18.97
N SER A 431 32.54 -12.60 -19.14
CA SER A 431 33.71 -11.97 -19.75
C SER A 431 34.00 -10.62 -19.12
N GLN A 432 35.03 -9.92 -19.61
CA GLN A 432 35.29 -8.54 -19.17
C GLN A 432 34.16 -7.57 -19.54
N PHE A 433 33.29 -7.92 -20.49
CA PHE A 433 32.21 -7.07 -20.97
C PHE A 433 30.81 -7.54 -20.54
N VAL A 434 30.64 -8.86 -20.33
CA VAL A 434 29.31 -9.48 -20.14
C VAL A 434 29.17 -10.03 -18.74
N SER A 435 28.05 -9.67 -18.09
CA SER A 435 27.67 -10.15 -16.77
C SER A 435 26.26 -10.74 -16.78
N LEU A 436 26.09 -11.86 -16.09
CA LEU A 436 24.80 -12.45 -15.74
C LEU A 436 24.47 -12.13 -14.29
N ARG A 437 23.19 -11.88 -13.99
CA ARG A 437 22.71 -11.55 -12.66
C ARG A 437 21.47 -12.32 -12.31
N ALA A 438 21.35 -12.64 -11.03
CA ALA A 438 20.15 -13.20 -10.44
C ALA A 438 19.91 -12.60 -9.07
N GLY A 439 18.65 -12.46 -8.69
CA GLY A 439 18.23 -11.92 -7.42
C GLY A 439 16.96 -12.56 -6.90
N TYR A 440 16.86 -12.60 -5.57
CA TYR A 440 15.67 -13.05 -4.85
C TYR A 440 15.44 -12.14 -3.66
N ALA A 441 14.19 -11.74 -3.43
CA ALA A 441 13.84 -10.98 -2.25
C ALA A 441 12.54 -11.47 -1.62
N ILE A 442 12.49 -11.44 -0.30
CA ILE A 442 11.34 -11.76 0.53
C ILE A 442 10.96 -10.50 1.28
N PHE A 443 9.76 -10.02 1.06
CA PHE A 443 9.18 -8.91 1.81
C PHE A 443 8.26 -9.44 2.88
N GLY A 444 8.52 -9.06 4.13
CA GLY A 444 7.76 -9.52 5.28
C GLY A 444 6.32 -9.02 5.27
N ASN A 445 5.44 -9.73 5.96
CA ASN A 445 4.06 -9.31 6.14
C ASN A 445 3.99 -8.12 7.11
N PRO A 446 3.45 -6.97 6.70
CA PRO A 446 3.29 -5.81 7.58
C PRO A 446 2.11 -5.92 8.55
N TYR A 447 1.18 -6.87 8.32
CA TYR A 447 0.05 -7.10 9.22
C TYR A 447 0.46 -7.98 10.39
N ASN A 448 -0.11 -7.72 11.56
CA ASN A 448 0.06 -8.60 12.71
C ASN A 448 -0.77 -9.88 12.55
N SER A 449 -0.57 -10.86 13.42
CA SER A 449 -1.21 -12.18 13.33
C SER A 449 -2.72 -12.18 13.60
N THR A 450 -3.30 -11.07 14.04
CA THR A 450 -4.75 -10.95 14.27
C THR A 450 -5.50 -10.52 13.01
N VAL A 451 -4.79 -10.00 12.00
CA VAL A 451 -5.37 -9.57 10.73
C VAL A 451 -5.30 -10.73 9.73
N ASP A 452 -6.45 -11.17 9.26
CA ASP A 452 -6.56 -12.21 8.22
C ASP A 452 -6.27 -11.62 6.82
N ASN A 453 -5.07 -11.08 6.66
CA ASN A 453 -4.55 -10.60 5.38
C ASN A 453 -3.05 -10.86 5.27
N PHE A 454 -2.56 -11.08 4.06
CA PHE A 454 -1.16 -11.35 3.78
C PHE A 454 -0.57 -10.25 2.88
N GLY A 455 0.12 -9.31 3.49
CA GLY A 455 0.76 -8.19 2.77
C GLY A 455 2.21 -8.45 2.36
N GLY A 456 2.76 -9.61 2.64
CA GLY A 456 4.10 -10.02 2.21
C GLY A 456 4.13 -10.41 0.72
N PHE A 457 5.34 -10.44 0.12
CA PHE A 457 5.50 -10.91 -1.26
C PHE A 457 6.92 -11.42 -1.53
N ASN A 458 7.02 -12.24 -2.56
CA ASN A 458 8.29 -12.74 -3.08
C ASN A 458 8.63 -12.08 -4.42
N LEU A 459 9.92 -11.92 -4.67
CA LEU A 459 10.43 -11.27 -5.87
C LEU A 459 11.60 -12.08 -6.42
N TYR A 460 11.52 -12.44 -7.69
CA TYR A 460 12.54 -13.16 -8.44
C TYR A 460 13.05 -12.28 -9.56
N SER A 461 14.35 -12.21 -9.76
CA SER A 461 14.96 -11.34 -10.77
C SER A 461 16.08 -12.04 -11.52
N LEU A 462 16.16 -11.75 -12.81
CA LEU A 462 17.26 -12.16 -13.69
C LEU A 462 17.74 -10.95 -14.47
N GLY A 463 18.98 -10.96 -14.93
CA GLY A 463 19.50 -9.88 -15.74
C GLY A 463 20.76 -10.21 -16.52
N LEU A 464 20.96 -9.43 -17.56
CA LEU A 464 22.12 -9.46 -18.45
C LEU A 464 22.69 -8.05 -18.54
N GLY A 465 24.00 -7.91 -18.44
CA GLY A 465 24.69 -6.63 -18.60
C GLY A 465 25.82 -6.72 -19.60
N TYR A 466 25.91 -5.70 -20.45
CA TYR A 466 27.06 -5.42 -21.30
C TYR A 466 27.69 -4.09 -20.88
N ARG A 467 29.02 -4.06 -20.71
CA ARG A 467 29.74 -2.86 -20.26
C ARG A 467 31.09 -2.78 -20.95
N ASN A 468 31.37 -1.63 -21.54
CA ASN A 468 32.72 -1.28 -21.97
C ASN A 468 33.25 -0.07 -21.15
N GLU A 469 34.27 0.62 -21.63
CA GLU A 469 34.85 1.76 -20.91
C GLU A 469 33.89 2.95 -20.81
N GLU A 470 33.13 3.25 -21.86
CA GLU A 470 32.27 4.43 -21.96
C GLU A 470 30.78 4.11 -21.78
N TYR A 471 30.31 2.99 -22.30
CA TYR A 471 28.88 2.65 -22.34
C TYR A 471 28.56 1.41 -21.56
N PHE A 472 27.35 1.34 -21.01
CA PHE A 472 26.78 0.11 -20.50
C PHE A 472 25.30 -0.01 -20.84
N ILE A 473 24.89 -1.25 -21.07
CA ILE A 473 23.51 -1.64 -21.33
C ILE A 473 23.21 -2.80 -20.41
N ASP A 474 22.23 -2.62 -19.53
CA ASP A 474 21.74 -3.69 -18.64
C ASP A 474 20.29 -3.96 -18.96
N ALA A 475 19.89 -5.23 -18.99
CA ALA A 475 18.52 -5.68 -19.10
C ALA A 475 18.15 -6.53 -17.90
N SER A 476 16.92 -6.40 -17.41
CA SER A 476 16.40 -7.22 -16.32
C SER A 476 14.96 -7.64 -16.55
N TYR A 477 14.64 -8.82 -16.03
CA TYR A 477 13.30 -9.32 -15.85
C TYR A 477 13.07 -9.57 -14.37
N GLN A 478 11.94 -9.13 -13.84
CA GLN A 478 11.52 -9.30 -12.46
C GLN A 478 10.11 -9.87 -12.44
N LEU A 479 9.91 -10.87 -11.60
CA LEU A 479 8.63 -11.49 -11.29
C LEU A 479 8.34 -11.28 -9.81
N LYS A 480 7.19 -10.66 -9.49
CA LYS A 480 6.69 -10.51 -8.13
C LYS A 480 5.39 -11.29 -8.00
N THR A 481 5.26 -12.07 -6.94
CA THR A 481 4.02 -12.76 -6.59
C THR A 481 3.52 -12.25 -5.24
N SER A 482 2.24 -11.90 -5.18
CA SER A 482 1.58 -11.43 -3.97
C SER A 482 0.13 -11.84 -3.96
N GLU A 483 -0.42 -12.02 -2.77
CA GLU A 483 -1.83 -12.30 -2.52
C GLU A 483 -2.46 -11.10 -1.81
N ASN A 484 -3.75 -10.87 -2.02
CA ASN A 484 -4.55 -9.91 -1.26
C ASN A 484 -5.90 -10.51 -0.95
N LYS A 485 -6.38 -10.25 0.26
CA LYS A 485 -7.71 -10.63 0.74
C LYS A 485 -8.46 -9.36 1.06
N GLU A 486 -9.69 -9.24 0.56
CA GLU A 486 -10.48 -8.02 0.64
C GLU A 486 -11.96 -8.35 0.80
N TYR A 487 -12.64 -7.63 1.67
CA TYR A 487 -14.09 -7.67 1.81
C TYR A 487 -14.70 -6.52 1.02
N LEU A 488 -15.74 -6.80 0.24
CA LEU A 488 -16.38 -5.78 -0.59
C LEU A 488 -17.08 -4.70 0.27
N TYR A 489 -17.63 -5.12 1.40
CA TYR A 489 -18.27 -4.29 2.43
C TYR A 489 -18.20 -5.02 3.78
N ASP A 490 -19.19 -4.90 4.66
CA ASP A 490 -19.18 -5.49 6.02
C ASP A 490 -18.80 -6.99 6.00
N PRO A 491 -17.67 -7.39 6.62
CA PRO A 491 -17.20 -8.77 6.65
C PRO A 491 -18.16 -9.75 7.38
N ASN A 492 -19.16 -9.25 8.09
CA ASN A 492 -20.22 -10.09 8.68
C ASN A 492 -21.30 -10.47 7.66
N LEU A 493 -21.38 -9.76 6.55
CA LEU A 493 -22.39 -9.96 5.50
C LEU A 493 -21.85 -10.72 4.30
N VAL A 494 -20.55 -10.65 4.01
CA VAL A 494 -19.95 -11.25 2.82
C VAL A 494 -18.67 -12.01 3.13
N GLU A 495 -18.37 -13.00 2.28
CA GLU A 495 -17.07 -13.65 2.28
C GLU A 495 -15.98 -12.72 1.72
N ALA A 496 -14.74 -12.97 2.11
CA ALA A 496 -13.63 -12.26 1.52
C ALA A 496 -13.37 -12.71 0.08
N GLY A 497 -13.18 -11.75 -0.82
CA GLY A 497 -12.57 -12.01 -2.11
C GLY A 497 -11.04 -12.17 -1.97
N THR A 498 -10.47 -13.12 -2.69
CA THR A 498 -9.01 -13.33 -2.75
C THR A 498 -8.49 -13.02 -4.14
N SER A 499 -7.34 -12.37 -4.24
CA SER A 499 -6.68 -12.05 -5.53
C SER A 499 -5.22 -12.43 -5.48
N ASP A 500 -4.80 -13.30 -6.41
CA ASP A 500 -3.41 -13.63 -6.67
C ASP A 500 -2.87 -12.69 -7.75
N PHE A 501 -1.85 -11.91 -7.41
CA PHE A 501 -1.18 -11.00 -8.34
C PHE A 501 0.15 -11.57 -8.81
N THR A 502 0.31 -11.61 -10.13
CA THR A 502 1.58 -11.91 -10.79
C THR A 502 2.03 -10.66 -11.56
N ASP A 503 3.13 -10.08 -11.13
CA ASP A 503 3.64 -8.81 -11.62
C ASP A 503 4.94 -9.06 -12.40
N HIS A 504 4.94 -8.72 -13.68
CA HIS A 504 6.06 -8.85 -14.60
C HIS A 504 6.64 -7.46 -14.91
N ARG A 505 7.95 -7.29 -14.66
CA ARG A 505 8.66 -6.06 -15.01
C ARG A 505 9.87 -6.36 -15.87
N ILE A 506 9.96 -5.67 -16.99
CA ILE A 506 11.14 -5.65 -17.86
C ILE A 506 11.74 -4.25 -17.78
N SER A 507 13.04 -4.17 -17.50
CA SER A 507 13.75 -2.89 -17.44
C SER A 507 15.01 -2.95 -18.28
N ILE A 508 15.31 -1.86 -18.99
CA ILE A 508 16.53 -1.69 -19.77
C ILE A 508 17.20 -0.41 -19.32
N THR A 509 18.46 -0.50 -18.89
CA THR A 509 19.26 0.66 -18.53
C THR A 509 20.27 0.95 -19.62
N LEU A 510 20.30 2.19 -20.07
CA LEU A 510 21.32 2.73 -20.95
C LEU A 510 22.16 3.73 -20.13
N GLY A 511 23.46 3.56 -20.13
CA GLY A 511 24.36 4.44 -19.40
C GLY A 511 25.60 4.83 -20.18
N TYR A 512 26.08 6.04 -19.89
CA TYR A 512 27.27 6.64 -20.48
C TYR A 512 28.19 7.19 -19.39
N ARG A 513 29.47 6.90 -19.52
CA ARG A 513 30.55 7.38 -18.64
C ARG A 513 31.46 8.35 -19.36
N PHE A 514 31.88 9.39 -18.68
CA PHE A 514 32.69 10.46 -19.26
C PHE A 514 33.60 11.12 -18.19
#